data_1c44bacb64682fec2c79dd22fb03d3c9
#
_entry.id   1c44bacb64682fec2c79dd22fb03d3c9
#
_cell.length_a   1.000
_cell.length_b   1.000
_cell.length_c   1.000
_cell.angle_alpha   90.00
_cell.angle_beta   90.00
_cell.angle_gamma   90.00
#
_symmetry.space_group_name_H-M   'P 1'
#
loop_
_entity.id
_entity.type
_entity.pdbx_description
1 polymer ?
#
loop_
_entity_poly.entity_id
_entity_poly.type
_entity_poly.pdbx_seq_one_letter_code
_entity_poly.pdbx_strand_id
1 'polypeptide(L)'
;MAENTRKYPKRIPYGMMNFVAVRRDDCYYVDKTRYIEEIERANKFFFFIRPRRFGKSLTMSMLQHYYDVNDADKFDMLYKGLYIGDNPTPGHNKYLVIYLNFAVVNAELNNYRKALDAHCNTAFGVFCDRYAEYLPDGMWERMKAECNGAVEQLDFIYNRCAEVGQKIYLFIDEYDHFTNKILAEPGCLDDYRSETHGTGYLRNFFDTIKAGTYSSIERVFVTGVSPVTMDDLTSGFNIGTNYTLNYDFNEMVGFTEQEVRDMLTYYTDFCNLHDYTIDELIEIMKPWYDNYCFAKAAYGETTMYNSNMVLYFVDNYVRRKGKIPYNMVEDNIRVDYNKLRMLIRRDKEFAHDASVIQTLVNDGYITGELKTGFPAENIGDPDNFVSLLYYFGMVTIAGTYKGKTKFVIPNEVVREQIFRYLLDTYKENDLTFENYEKSDLASKLAY
;
A
#
# COMPACT_ATOMS: atom_id res chain seq x y z
N MET A 1 -39.23 -0.94 2.10
CA MET A 1 -38.26 -1.72 1.30
C MET A 1 -38.35 -1.17 -0.12
N ALA A 2 -37.34 -0.45 -0.60
CA ALA A 2 -37.31 0.00 -2.00
C ALA A 2 -37.09 -1.24 -2.87
N GLU A 3 -38.03 -1.54 -3.77
CA GLU A 3 -37.90 -2.61 -4.75
C GLU A 3 -36.60 -2.42 -5.54
N ASN A 4 -35.75 -3.44 -5.47
CA ASN A 4 -34.47 -3.44 -6.18
C ASN A 4 -34.74 -3.58 -7.68
N THR A 5 -34.89 -2.46 -8.39
CA THR A 5 -35.20 -2.41 -9.82
C THR A 5 -34.00 -2.78 -10.72
N ARG A 6 -32.86 -3.18 -10.13
CA ARG A 6 -31.65 -3.55 -10.87
C ARG A 6 -31.80 -4.91 -11.54
N LYS A 7 -31.44 -4.97 -12.81
CA LYS A 7 -31.40 -6.23 -13.58
C LYS A 7 -30.14 -7.07 -13.30
N TYR A 8 -29.04 -6.44 -12.91
CA TYR A 8 -27.74 -7.07 -12.65
C TYR A 8 -27.18 -6.60 -11.32
N PRO A 9 -26.38 -7.44 -10.60
CA PRO A 9 -25.69 -7.01 -9.40
C PRO A 9 -24.67 -5.92 -9.71
N LYS A 10 -24.23 -5.18 -8.67
CA LYS A 10 -23.07 -4.31 -8.79
C LYS A 10 -21.87 -5.12 -9.27
N ARG A 11 -21.01 -4.50 -10.07
CA ARG A 11 -19.77 -5.14 -10.51
C ARG A 11 -18.83 -5.34 -9.33
N ILE A 12 -18.07 -6.42 -9.34
CA ILE A 12 -17.01 -6.66 -8.35
C ILE A 12 -15.76 -5.90 -8.82
N PRO A 13 -15.22 -4.97 -8.01
CA PRO A 13 -14.09 -4.12 -8.42
C PRO A 13 -12.74 -4.85 -8.28
N TYR A 14 -12.68 -6.12 -8.64
CA TYR A 14 -11.46 -6.90 -8.55
C TYR A 14 -10.38 -6.33 -9.48
N GLY A 15 -9.20 -6.02 -8.91
CA GLY A 15 -8.09 -5.42 -9.65
C GLY A 15 -8.25 -3.93 -10.00
N MET A 16 -9.32 -3.27 -9.56
CA MET A 16 -9.56 -1.85 -9.85
C MET A 16 -8.90 -0.94 -8.79
N MET A 17 -8.12 0.03 -9.25
CA MET A 17 -7.43 1.02 -8.40
C MET A 17 -7.92 2.45 -8.63
N ASN A 18 -8.76 2.67 -9.63
CA ASN A 18 -9.30 3.99 -9.99
C ASN A 18 -10.68 4.18 -9.38
N PHE A 19 -10.81 5.09 -8.43
CA PHE A 19 -12.07 5.35 -7.71
C PHE A 19 -13.18 5.87 -8.64
N VAL A 20 -12.85 6.73 -9.60
CA VAL A 20 -13.83 7.24 -10.56
C VAL A 20 -14.43 6.10 -11.38
N ALA A 21 -13.59 5.17 -11.85
CA ALA A 21 -14.08 4.00 -12.58
C ALA A 21 -14.97 3.10 -11.70
N VAL A 22 -14.59 2.87 -10.45
CA VAL A 22 -15.37 2.09 -9.48
C VAL A 22 -16.77 2.70 -9.30
N ARG A 23 -16.86 4.03 -9.17
CA ARG A 23 -18.15 4.72 -8.97
C ARG A 23 -18.98 4.81 -10.25
N ARG A 24 -18.35 5.19 -11.38
CA ARG A 24 -19.00 5.31 -12.67
C ARG A 24 -19.56 3.98 -13.18
N ASP A 25 -18.80 2.90 -12.99
CA ASP A 25 -19.15 1.58 -13.50
C ASP A 25 -20.06 0.80 -12.52
N ASP A 26 -20.59 1.51 -11.49
CA ASP A 26 -21.50 0.98 -10.46
C ASP A 26 -20.96 -0.29 -9.78
N CYS A 27 -19.70 -0.25 -9.36
CA CYS A 27 -19.09 -1.34 -8.63
C CYS A 27 -19.54 -1.37 -7.14
N TYR A 28 -19.45 -2.54 -6.52
CA TYR A 28 -19.62 -2.66 -5.08
C TYR A 28 -18.43 -2.01 -4.38
N TYR A 29 -18.64 -0.94 -3.68
CA TYR A 29 -17.60 -0.21 -2.96
C TYR A 29 -17.80 -0.36 -1.45
N VAL A 30 -16.81 -0.88 -0.74
CA VAL A 30 -16.77 -0.88 0.72
C VAL A 30 -16.36 0.53 1.17
N ASP A 31 -17.27 1.20 1.84
CA ASP A 31 -17.12 2.62 2.18
C ASP A 31 -16.09 2.84 3.29
N LYS A 32 -14.94 3.37 2.90
CA LYS A 32 -13.86 3.82 3.80
C LYS A 32 -13.75 5.35 3.87
N THR A 33 -14.73 6.08 3.32
CA THR A 33 -14.64 7.56 3.20
C THR A 33 -14.72 8.28 4.54
N ARG A 34 -15.18 7.63 5.62
CA ARG A 34 -15.12 8.18 6.99
C ARG A 34 -13.69 8.56 7.41
N TYR A 35 -12.68 7.87 6.88
CA TYR A 35 -11.28 8.15 7.19
C TYR A 35 -10.76 9.49 6.63
N ILE A 36 -11.50 10.14 5.76
CA ILE A 36 -11.21 11.52 5.32
C ILE A 36 -11.20 12.48 6.52
N GLU A 37 -12.20 12.37 7.40
CA GLU A 37 -12.25 13.20 8.62
C GLU A 37 -11.06 12.93 9.53
N GLU A 38 -10.68 11.67 9.72
CA GLU A 38 -9.53 11.31 10.56
C GLU A 38 -8.21 11.79 9.96
N ILE A 39 -8.05 11.70 8.62
CA ILE A 39 -6.89 12.24 7.91
C ILE A 39 -6.84 13.77 8.04
N GLU A 40 -7.97 14.48 8.02
CA GLU A 40 -7.98 15.93 8.19
C GLU A 40 -7.64 16.37 9.62
N ARG A 41 -8.02 15.58 10.62
CA ARG A 41 -7.66 15.81 12.04
C ARG A 41 -6.21 15.45 12.35
N ALA A 42 -5.63 14.55 11.56
CA ALA A 42 -4.24 14.12 11.70
C ALA A 42 -3.24 15.19 11.24
N ASN A 43 -1.93 14.89 11.41
CA ASN A 43 -0.88 15.74 10.87
C ASN A 43 -1.05 15.89 9.36
N LYS A 44 -0.86 17.12 8.86
CA LYS A 44 -0.96 17.45 7.43
C LYS A 44 0.02 16.69 6.55
N PHE A 45 1.10 16.16 7.13
CA PHE A 45 2.13 15.37 6.45
C PHE A 45 2.03 13.94 6.91
N PHE A 46 1.28 13.16 6.16
CA PHE A 46 0.75 11.85 6.52
C PHE A 46 1.51 10.73 5.81
N PHE A 47 2.15 9.83 6.56
CA PHE A 47 2.74 8.61 6.06
C PHE A 47 1.89 7.41 6.46
N PHE A 48 1.62 6.52 5.49
CA PHE A 48 0.82 5.34 5.72
C PHE A 48 1.29 4.15 4.88
N ILE A 49 1.85 3.17 5.55
CA ILE A 49 2.39 1.96 4.92
C ILE A 49 1.47 0.78 5.24
N ARG A 50 1.22 -0.07 4.25
CA ARG A 50 0.49 -1.33 4.40
C ARG A 50 1.03 -2.36 3.41
N PRO A 51 0.87 -3.65 3.69
CA PRO A 51 1.16 -4.69 2.72
C PRO A 51 0.45 -4.43 1.39
N ARG A 52 0.91 -5.07 0.34
CA ARG A 52 0.29 -4.95 -0.98
C ARG A 52 -1.13 -5.51 -0.98
N ARG A 53 -1.95 -5.01 -1.91
CA ARG A 53 -3.30 -5.50 -2.20
C ARG A 53 -4.35 -5.28 -1.10
N PHE A 54 -4.07 -4.37 -0.16
CA PHE A 54 -5.04 -3.91 0.85
C PHE A 54 -5.89 -2.71 0.39
N GLY A 55 -5.69 -2.17 -0.81
CA GLY A 55 -6.50 -1.07 -1.34
C GLY A 55 -5.90 0.32 -1.18
N LYS A 56 -4.59 0.46 -0.85
CA LYS A 56 -3.91 1.78 -0.70
C LYS A 56 -4.12 2.72 -1.89
N SER A 57 -3.83 2.24 -3.11
CA SER A 57 -3.94 3.07 -4.32
C SER A 57 -5.39 3.47 -4.63
N LEU A 58 -6.37 2.61 -4.32
CA LEU A 58 -7.79 2.96 -4.44
C LEU A 58 -8.18 4.04 -3.45
N THR A 59 -7.74 3.93 -2.18
CA THR A 59 -7.94 4.95 -1.15
C THR A 59 -7.29 6.27 -1.55
N MET A 60 -6.06 6.21 -2.07
CA MET A 60 -5.38 7.41 -2.57
C MET A 60 -6.12 8.05 -3.76
N SER A 61 -6.62 7.25 -4.71
CA SER A 61 -7.45 7.74 -5.81
C SER A 61 -8.73 8.41 -5.28
N MET A 62 -9.37 7.84 -4.28
CA MET A 62 -10.55 8.42 -3.62
C MET A 62 -10.20 9.78 -2.98
N LEU A 63 -9.09 9.86 -2.23
CA LEU A 63 -8.64 11.12 -1.60
C LEU A 63 -8.31 12.20 -2.64
N GLN A 64 -7.60 11.84 -3.73
CA GLN A 64 -7.25 12.80 -4.79
C GLN A 64 -8.50 13.50 -5.34
N HIS A 65 -9.51 12.72 -5.74
CA HIS A 65 -10.75 13.28 -6.30
C HIS A 65 -11.59 14.03 -5.27
N TYR A 66 -11.49 13.67 -3.98
CA TYR A 66 -12.20 14.39 -2.92
C TYR A 66 -11.64 15.80 -2.72
N TYR A 67 -10.33 15.94 -2.79
CA TYR A 67 -9.65 17.21 -2.52
C TYR A 67 -9.46 18.10 -3.76
N ASP A 68 -9.53 17.53 -4.96
CA ASP A 68 -9.26 18.24 -6.21
C ASP A 68 -10.34 19.29 -6.53
N VAL A 69 -9.92 20.54 -6.69
CA VAL A 69 -10.81 21.65 -7.04
C VAL A 69 -11.54 21.43 -8.37
N ASN A 70 -10.92 20.72 -9.32
CA ASN A 70 -11.48 20.45 -10.64
C ASN A 70 -12.48 19.26 -10.67
N ASP A 71 -12.72 18.61 -9.53
CA ASP A 71 -13.69 17.52 -9.42
C ASP A 71 -14.94 17.93 -8.62
N ALA A 72 -15.13 19.23 -8.37
CA ALA A 72 -16.29 19.74 -7.65
C ALA A 72 -17.63 19.41 -8.35
N ASP A 73 -17.66 19.45 -9.68
CA ASP A 73 -18.82 19.08 -10.48
C ASP A 73 -19.12 17.56 -10.45
N LYS A 74 -18.16 16.73 -10.06
CA LYS A 74 -18.28 15.27 -9.97
C LYS A 74 -18.59 14.79 -8.56
N PHE A 75 -18.65 15.69 -7.59
CA PHE A 75 -18.77 15.33 -6.17
C PHE A 75 -19.95 14.38 -5.91
N ASP A 76 -21.15 14.72 -6.40
CA ASP A 76 -22.32 13.87 -6.24
C ASP A 76 -22.16 12.51 -6.92
N MET A 77 -21.60 12.46 -8.13
CA MET A 77 -21.38 11.20 -8.84
C MET A 77 -20.41 10.29 -8.08
N LEU A 78 -19.38 10.87 -7.46
CA LEU A 78 -18.34 10.12 -6.75
C LEU A 78 -18.74 9.72 -5.34
N TYR A 79 -19.39 10.60 -4.57
CA TYR A 79 -19.53 10.43 -3.12
C TYR A 79 -20.99 10.25 -2.65
N LYS A 80 -22.01 10.50 -3.49
CA LYS A 80 -23.41 10.27 -3.10
C LYS A 80 -23.63 8.86 -2.59
N GLY A 81 -24.24 8.75 -1.39
CA GLY A 81 -24.52 7.48 -0.72
C GLY A 81 -23.29 6.84 -0.08
N LEU A 82 -22.19 7.58 0.08
CA LEU A 82 -21.07 7.27 0.95
C LEU A 82 -21.07 8.21 2.15
N TYR A 83 -20.44 7.81 3.25
CA TYR A 83 -20.39 8.59 4.49
C TYR A 83 -19.96 10.05 4.26
N ILE A 84 -18.90 10.27 3.49
CA ILE A 84 -18.37 11.62 3.25
C ILE A 84 -19.24 12.44 2.30
N GLY A 85 -20.07 11.80 1.48
CA GLY A 85 -21.05 12.50 0.63
C GLY A 85 -22.14 13.18 1.44
N ASP A 86 -22.55 12.54 2.55
CA ASP A 86 -23.53 13.09 3.48
C ASP A 86 -22.89 13.99 4.57
N ASN A 87 -21.57 13.84 4.80
CA ASN A 87 -20.79 14.56 5.81
C ASN A 87 -19.54 15.21 5.22
N PRO A 88 -19.63 16.13 4.25
CA PRO A 88 -18.46 16.71 3.60
C PRO A 88 -17.66 17.59 4.57
N THR A 89 -16.33 17.43 4.53
CA THR A 89 -15.43 18.21 5.37
C THR A 89 -15.11 19.58 4.75
N PRO A 90 -14.56 20.52 5.53
CA PRO A 90 -14.13 21.81 4.99
C PRO A 90 -13.06 21.73 3.90
N GLY A 91 -12.33 20.63 3.79
CA GLY A 91 -11.23 20.43 2.83
C GLY A 91 -11.66 19.98 1.43
N HIS A 92 -12.94 19.58 1.23
CA HIS A 92 -13.37 19.04 -0.06
C HIS A 92 -13.24 20.05 -1.20
N ASN A 93 -12.73 19.60 -2.35
CA ASN A 93 -12.56 20.38 -3.58
C ASN A 93 -11.84 21.73 -3.39
N LYS A 94 -10.76 21.75 -2.59
CA LYS A 94 -10.03 22.99 -2.26
C LYS A 94 -8.57 23.03 -2.67
N TYR A 95 -8.05 21.94 -3.19
CA TYR A 95 -6.61 21.85 -3.46
C TYR A 95 -6.32 21.64 -4.94
N LEU A 96 -5.18 22.14 -5.38
CA LEU A 96 -4.53 21.67 -6.59
C LEU A 96 -3.80 20.36 -6.23
N VAL A 97 -4.12 19.28 -6.91
CA VAL A 97 -3.58 17.96 -6.58
C VAL A 97 -2.38 17.61 -7.45
N ILE A 98 -1.25 17.31 -6.83
CA ILE A 98 -0.09 16.68 -7.49
C ILE A 98 -0.08 15.20 -7.10
N TYR A 99 0.00 14.31 -8.08
CA TYR A 99 0.13 12.87 -7.86
C TYR A 99 1.41 12.33 -8.51
N LEU A 100 2.25 11.71 -7.70
CA LEU A 100 3.47 11.05 -8.10
C LEU A 100 3.39 9.56 -7.75
N ASN A 101 3.57 8.69 -8.74
CA ASN A 101 3.64 7.25 -8.53
C ASN A 101 5.04 6.73 -8.85
N PHE A 102 5.82 6.42 -7.84
CA PHE A 102 7.20 6.01 -8.04
C PHE A 102 7.32 4.56 -8.58
N ALA A 103 6.25 3.76 -8.61
CA ALA A 103 6.28 2.44 -9.23
C ALA A 103 6.58 2.49 -10.73
N VAL A 104 6.27 3.60 -11.41
CA VAL A 104 6.53 3.78 -12.84
C VAL A 104 7.93 4.30 -13.14
N VAL A 105 8.70 4.70 -12.12
CA VAL A 105 10.10 5.12 -12.26
C VAL A 105 10.95 3.87 -12.49
N ASN A 106 10.96 3.40 -13.75
CA ASN A 106 11.67 2.20 -14.13
C ASN A 106 13.03 2.56 -14.72
N ALA A 107 14.08 2.51 -13.90
CA ALA A 107 15.43 2.82 -14.32
C ALA A 107 16.40 1.73 -13.93
N GLU A 108 17.42 1.51 -14.79
CA GLU A 108 18.68 0.94 -14.34
C GLU A 108 19.35 1.91 -13.36
N LEU A 109 20.11 1.40 -12.41
CA LEU A 109 20.71 2.18 -11.31
C LEU A 109 21.41 3.46 -11.77
N ASN A 110 22.16 3.41 -12.87
CA ASN A 110 22.91 4.54 -13.42
C ASN A 110 22.02 5.66 -14.03
N ASN A 111 20.72 5.44 -14.15
CA ASN A 111 19.77 6.36 -14.79
C ASN A 111 18.59 6.78 -13.89
N TYR A 112 18.64 6.47 -12.59
CA TYR A 112 17.50 6.72 -11.70
C TYR A 112 17.09 8.18 -11.66
N ARG A 113 18.06 9.08 -11.45
CA ARG A 113 17.78 10.54 -11.44
C ARG A 113 17.05 10.98 -12.70
N LYS A 114 17.53 10.57 -13.88
CA LYS A 114 16.88 10.91 -15.15
C LYS A 114 15.47 10.35 -15.27
N ALA A 115 15.23 9.14 -14.75
CA ALA A 115 13.91 8.52 -14.80
C ALA A 115 12.94 9.21 -13.82
N LEU A 116 13.40 9.60 -12.64
CA LEU A 116 12.62 10.39 -11.69
C LEU A 116 12.29 11.78 -12.27
N ASP A 117 13.29 12.46 -12.86
CA ASP A 117 13.09 13.74 -13.53
C ASP A 117 12.07 13.65 -14.67
N ALA A 118 12.17 12.62 -15.50
CA ALA A 118 11.23 12.40 -16.60
C ALA A 118 9.80 12.12 -16.09
N HIS A 119 9.66 11.31 -15.03
CA HIS A 119 8.37 11.04 -14.42
C HIS A 119 7.76 12.31 -13.82
N CYS A 120 8.52 13.03 -13.00
CA CYS A 120 8.07 14.29 -12.39
C CYS A 120 7.75 15.35 -13.44
N ASN A 121 8.58 15.51 -14.47
CA ASN A 121 8.33 16.44 -15.56
C ASN A 121 6.99 16.18 -16.26
N THR A 122 6.67 14.88 -16.49
CA THR A 122 5.37 14.50 -17.05
C THR A 122 4.22 14.84 -16.10
N ALA A 123 4.35 14.49 -14.82
CA ALA A 123 3.32 14.77 -13.82
C ALA A 123 3.09 16.27 -13.61
N PHE A 124 4.17 17.06 -13.61
CA PHE A 124 4.09 18.51 -13.47
C PHE A 124 3.52 19.20 -14.72
N GLY A 125 3.78 18.65 -15.92
CA GLY A 125 3.10 19.10 -17.13
C GLY A 125 1.60 18.88 -17.06
N VAL A 126 1.17 17.67 -16.70
CA VAL A 126 -0.25 17.37 -16.48
C VAL A 126 -0.87 18.27 -15.42
N PHE A 127 -0.14 18.58 -14.34
CA PHE A 127 -0.59 19.51 -13.30
C PHE A 127 -0.79 20.93 -13.88
N CYS A 128 0.15 21.46 -14.62
CA CYS A 128 0.04 22.79 -15.21
C CYS A 128 -1.12 22.87 -16.21
N ASP A 129 -1.31 21.85 -17.06
CA ASP A 129 -2.42 21.81 -18.01
C ASP A 129 -3.77 21.70 -17.29
N ARG A 130 -3.87 20.83 -16.26
CA ARG A 130 -5.12 20.60 -15.53
C ARG A 130 -5.59 21.82 -14.76
N TYR A 131 -4.65 22.63 -14.25
CA TYR A 131 -4.96 23.78 -13.40
C TYR A 131 -4.63 25.12 -14.05
N ALA A 132 -4.59 25.18 -15.38
CA ALA A 132 -4.22 26.41 -16.10
C ALA A 132 -5.05 27.64 -15.71
N GLU A 133 -6.33 27.47 -15.35
CA GLU A 133 -7.22 28.55 -14.89
C GLU A 133 -6.87 29.11 -13.50
N TYR A 134 -6.11 28.35 -12.68
CA TYR A 134 -5.72 28.70 -11.32
C TYR A 134 -4.26 29.17 -11.23
N LEU A 135 -3.50 29.01 -12.30
CA LEU A 135 -2.04 29.21 -12.33
C LEU A 135 -1.68 30.42 -13.21
N PRO A 136 -0.50 31.01 -13.03
CA PRO A 136 -0.04 32.07 -13.91
C PRO A 136 0.09 31.65 -15.36
N ASP A 137 -0.25 32.53 -16.29
CA ASP A 137 -0.13 32.27 -17.73
C ASP A 137 1.29 31.84 -18.12
N GLY A 138 1.38 30.83 -19.00
CA GLY A 138 2.66 30.35 -19.51
C GLY A 138 3.54 29.66 -18.46
N MET A 139 2.96 29.21 -17.34
CA MET A 139 3.71 28.59 -16.24
C MET A 139 4.52 27.37 -16.69
N TRP A 140 3.93 26.50 -17.53
CA TRP A 140 4.60 25.30 -18.04
C TRP A 140 5.81 25.63 -18.92
N GLU A 141 5.67 26.59 -19.85
CA GLU A 141 6.74 27.03 -20.75
C GLU A 141 7.90 27.63 -19.98
N ARG A 142 7.59 28.46 -18.99
CA ARG A 142 8.59 29.05 -18.10
C ARG A 142 9.32 28.02 -17.27
N MET A 143 8.60 27.09 -16.66
CA MET A 143 9.20 26.02 -15.87
C MET A 143 10.17 25.17 -16.71
N LYS A 144 9.80 24.81 -17.96
CA LYS A 144 10.69 24.08 -18.89
C LYS A 144 11.94 24.88 -19.25
N ALA A 145 11.85 26.19 -19.37
CA ALA A 145 12.95 27.05 -19.74
C ALA A 145 13.90 27.37 -18.56
N GLU A 146 13.36 27.45 -17.35
CA GLU A 146 14.07 27.95 -16.17
C GLU A 146 14.58 26.83 -15.25
N CYS A 147 14.00 25.58 -15.32
CA CYS A 147 14.25 24.52 -14.35
C CYS A 147 14.92 23.27 -14.97
N ASN A 148 15.88 22.70 -14.26
CA ASN A 148 16.60 21.48 -14.63
C ASN A 148 16.28 20.35 -13.64
N GLY A 149 15.29 19.51 -13.99
CA GLY A 149 14.92 18.33 -13.22
C GLY A 149 13.85 18.58 -12.15
N ALA A 150 13.45 17.48 -11.48
CA ALA A 150 12.26 17.44 -10.63
C ALA A 150 12.33 18.36 -9.41
N VAL A 151 13.50 18.53 -8.83
CA VAL A 151 13.73 19.35 -7.64
C VAL A 151 13.42 20.82 -7.93
N GLU A 152 14.05 21.38 -8.98
CA GLU A 152 13.85 22.79 -9.35
C GLU A 152 12.42 23.04 -9.88
N GLN A 153 11.84 22.08 -10.60
CA GLN A 153 10.46 22.15 -11.08
C GLN A 153 9.45 22.18 -9.92
N LEU A 154 9.64 21.34 -8.91
CA LEU A 154 8.77 21.35 -7.74
C LEU A 154 8.89 22.67 -6.95
N ASP A 155 10.12 23.17 -6.77
CA ASP A 155 10.37 24.47 -6.15
C ASP A 155 9.67 25.59 -6.92
N PHE A 156 9.77 25.60 -8.24
CA PHE A 156 9.07 26.55 -9.10
C PHE A 156 7.56 26.47 -8.91
N ILE A 157 6.98 25.27 -8.94
CA ILE A 157 5.53 25.06 -8.84
C ILE A 157 4.99 25.64 -7.53
N TYR A 158 5.55 25.23 -6.38
CA TYR A 158 4.96 25.65 -5.12
C TYR A 158 5.14 27.17 -4.88
N ASN A 159 6.20 27.78 -5.37
CA ASN A 159 6.38 29.23 -5.29
C ASN A 159 5.36 29.97 -6.17
N ARG A 160 5.11 29.50 -7.42
CA ARG A 160 4.08 30.10 -8.29
C ARG A 160 2.67 29.93 -7.74
N CYS A 161 2.35 28.76 -7.18
CA CYS A 161 1.06 28.55 -6.52
C CYS A 161 0.87 29.50 -5.33
N ALA A 162 1.92 29.75 -4.54
CA ALA A 162 1.85 30.68 -3.41
C ALA A 162 1.57 32.11 -3.86
N GLU A 163 2.17 32.56 -4.97
CA GLU A 163 1.96 33.92 -5.51
C GLU A 163 0.49 34.18 -5.87
N VAL A 164 -0.23 33.15 -6.33
CA VAL A 164 -1.66 33.25 -6.68
C VAL A 164 -2.57 32.76 -5.56
N GLY A 165 -2.04 32.48 -4.38
CA GLY A 165 -2.80 32.06 -3.21
C GLY A 165 -3.37 30.64 -3.27
N GLN A 166 -2.91 29.81 -4.21
CA GLN A 166 -3.35 28.41 -4.36
C GLN A 166 -2.64 27.47 -3.38
N LYS A 167 -3.33 26.42 -2.96
CA LYS A 167 -2.80 25.40 -2.06
C LYS A 167 -2.70 24.04 -2.75
N ILE A 168 -1.63 23.34 -2.49
CA ILE A 168 -1.30 22.05 -3.08
C ILE A 168 -1.52 20.94 -2.05
N TYR A 169 -2.16 19.85 -2.49
CA TYR A 169 -2.10 18.56 -1.81
C TYR A 169 -1.24 17.60 -2.65
N LEU A 170 -0.10 17.20 -2.12
CA LEU A 170 0.85 16.31 -2.78
C LEU A 170 0.61 14.87 -2.34
N PHE A 171 0.39 13.98 -3.30
CA PHE A 171 0.25 12.53 -3.11
C PHE A 171 1.43 11.80 -3.72
N ILE A 172 2.07 10.92 -2.93
CA ILE A 172 3.18 10.07 -3.38
C ILE A 172 2.83 8.61 -3.10
N ASP A 173 2.66 7.83 -4.17
CA ASP A 173 2.40 6.39 -4.10
C ASP A 173 3.68 5.59 -4.38
N GLU A 174 3.82 4.44 -3.69
CA GLU A 174 4.96 3.51 -3.84
C GLU A 174 6.33 4.22 -3.65
N TYR A 175 6.43 5.11 -2.65
CA TYR A 175 7.61 5.93 -2.38
C TYR A 175 8.90 5.10 -2.24
N ASP A 176 8.76 3.87 -1.81
CA ASP A 176 9.83 2.90 -1.53
C ASP A 176 10.18 2.00 -2.72
N HIS A 177 9.46 2.11 -3.84
CA HIS A 177 9.64 1.21 -4.99
C HIS A 177 11.08 1.21 -5.52
N PHE A 178 11.65 2.38 -5.66
CA PHE A 178 13.02 2.57 -6.13
C PHE A 178 14.03 1.96 -5.17
N THR A 179 13.90 2.26 -3.90
CA THR A 179 14.81 1.78 -2.86
C THR A 179 14.78 0.27 -2.76
N ASN A 180 13.57 -0.31 -2.78
CA ASN A 180 13.40 -1.76 -2.78
C ASN A 180 14.05 -2.41 -4.01
N LYS A 181 14.08 -1.72 -5.16
CA LYS A 181 14.74 -2.21 -6.37
C LYS A 181 16.28 -2.20 -6.22
N ILE A 182 16.86 -1.10 -5.74
CA ILE A 182 18.30 -1.02 -5.46
C ILE A 182 18.72 -2.08 -4.43
N LEU A 183 17.95 -2.22 -3.35
CA LEU A 183 18.24 -3.22 -2.32
C LEU A 183 18.15 -4.66 -2.83
N ALA A 184 17.40 -4.92 -3.89
CA ALA A 184 17.28 -6.23 -4.50
C ALA A 184 18.51 -6.63 -5.34
N GLU A 185 19.35 -5.69 -5.78
CA GLU A 185 20.51 -5.96 -6.62
C GLU A 185 21.80 -6.09 -5.78
N PRO A 186 22.64 -7.12 -5.98
CA PRO A 186 23.89 -7.29 -5.25
C PRO A 186 24.86 -6.10 -5.47
N GLY A 187 25.48 -5.61 -4.39
CA GLY A 187 26.50 -4.54 -4.46
C GLY A 187 25.97 -3.11 -4.54
N CYS A 188 24.63 -2.89 -4.45
CA CYS A 188 24.02 -1.57 -4.67
C CYS A 188 23.84 -0.73 -3.39
N LEU A 189 24.41 -1.11 -2.26
CA LEU A 189 24.33 -0.30 -1.03
C LEU A 189 24.99 1.07 -1.18
N ASP A 190 26.08 1.17 -1.92
CA ASP A 190 26.76 2.45 -2.14
C ASP A 190 25.94 3.36 -3.06
N ASP A 191 25.29 2.78 -4.09
CA ASP A 191 24.36 3.51 -4.96
C ASP A 191 23.14 3.97 -4.17
N TYR A 192 22.61 3.12 -3.28
CA TYR A 192 21.54 3.51 -2.36
C TYR A 192 21.92 4.71 -1.50
N ARG A 193 23.11 4.66 -0.87
CA ARG A 193 23.61 5.76 -0.04
C ARG A 193 23.77 7.05 -0.82
N SER A 194 24.28 6.95 -2.05
CA SER A 194 24.47 8.14 -2.91
C SER A 194 23.17 8.88 -3.21
N GLU A 195 22.04 8.19 -3.26
CA GLU A 195 20.72 8.77 -3.58
C GLU A 195 19.92 9.17 -2.35
N THR A 196 20.15 8.52 -1.20
CA THR A 196 19.32 8.71 0.01
C THR A 196 20.02 9.45 1.14
N HIS A 197 21.36 9.50 1.16
CA HIS A 197 22.13 10.12 2.24
C HIS A 197 22.80 11.44 1.80
N GLY A 198 23.08 12.30 2.77
CA GLY A 198 23.84 13.53 2.54
C GLY A 198 23.17 14.46 1.53
N THR A 199 23.80 14.61 0.36
CA THR A 199 23.31 15.40 -0.78
C THR A 199 22.60 14.58 -1.85
N GLY A 200 22.17 13.35 -1.52
CA GLY A 200 21.50 12.43 -2.45
C GLY A 200 20.26 13.07 -3.09
N TYR A 201 20.01 12.71 -4.35
CA TYR A 201 19.00 13.37 -5.16
C TYR A 201 17.57 13.15 -4.63
N LEU A 202 17.28 11.91 -4.21
CA LEU A 202 15.97 11.58 -3.65
C LEU A 202 15.74 12.31 -2.32
N ARG A 203 16.77 12.39 -1.47
CA ARG A 203 16.70 13.18 -0.23
C ARG A 203 16.45 14.64 -0.51
N ASN A 204 17.18 15.24 -1.48
CA ASN A 204 16.99 16.64 -1.86
C ASN A 204 15.57 16.91 -2.39
N PHE A 205 14.97 15.94 -3.08
CA PHE A 205 13.58 16.03 -3.51
C PHE A 205 12.63 16.13 -2.31
N PHE A 206 12.81 15.29 -1.27
CA PHE A 206 11.99 15.37 -0.04
C PHE A 206 12.28 16.62 0.79
N ASP A 207 13.52 17.13 0.81
CA ASP A 207 13.86 18.42 1.42
C ASP A 207 13.15 19.58 0.71
N THR A 208 13.01 19.51 -0.62
CA THR A 208 12.24 20.48 -1.42
C THR A 208 10.74 20.42 -1.11
N ILE A 209 10.17 19.23 -0.94
CA ILE A 209 8.78 19.07 -0.45
C ILE A 209 8.63 19.79 0.90
N LYS A 210 9.56 19.56 1.83
CA LYS A 210 9.56 20.20 3.15
C LYS A 210 9.63 21.71 3.04
N ALA A 211 10.49 22.26 2.19
CA ALA A 211 10.55 23.70 1.95
C ALA A 211 9.21 24.23 1.43
N GLY A 212 8.57 23.52 0.50
CA GLY A 212 7.25 23.85 -0.04
C GLY A 212 6.13 23.89 1.01
N THR A 213 6.28 23.18 2.14
CA THR A 213 5.28 23.23 3.23
C THR A 213 5.24 24.56 3.98
N TYR A 214 6.28 25.37 3.89
CA TYR A 214 6.28 26.76 4.37
C TYR A 214 5.64 27.75 3.37
N SER A 215 5.23 27.24 2.20
CA SER A 215 4.69 28.04 1.09
C SER A 215 3.28 27.58 0.73
N SER A 216 3.12 26.81 -0.34
CA SER A 216 1.81 26.41 -0.85
C SER A 216 1.50 24.91 -0.70
N ILE A 217 2.48 24.06 -0.39
CA ILE A 217 2.21 22.63 -0.12
C ILE A 217 1.54 22.52 1.27
N GLU A 218 0.23 22.50 1.28
CA GLU A 218 -0.55 22.50 2.52
C GLU A 218 -0.62 21.09 3.14
N ARG A 219 -0.70 20.04 2.32
CA ARG A 219 -0.78 18.63 2.76
C ARG A 219 0.07 17.71 1.91
N VAL A 220 0.57 16.67 2.53
CA VAL A 220 1.30 15.58 1.85
C VAL A 220 0.76 14.24 2.34
N PHE A 221 0.46 13.34 1.42
CA PHE A 221 0.10 11.95 1.72
C PHE A 221 1.07 11.01 1.02
N VAL A 222 1.82 10.23 1.79
CA VAL A 222 2.83 9.30 1.27
C VAL A 222 2.42 7.88 1.63
N THR A 223 2.45 6.98 0.65
CA THR A 223 2.21 5.56 0.88
C THR A 223 3.20 4.66 0.16
N GLY A 224 3.37 3.45 0.70
CA GLY A 224 4.27 2.42 0.21
C GLY A 224 4.09 1.11 0.94
N VAL A 225 5.11 0.26 0.90
CA VAL A 225 5.10 -1.06 1.54
C VAL A 225 6.22 -1.20 2.57
N SER A 226 7.43 -0.70 2.27
CA SER A 226 8.62 -0.91 3.10
C SER A 226 8.89 0.27 4.03
N PRO A 227 9.29 0.04 5.29
CA PRO A 227 9.77 1.08 6.19
C PRO A 227 11.23 1.48 5.91
N VAL A 228 11.93 0.71 5.11
CA VAL A 228 13.30 1.00 4.67
C VAL A 228 13.28 2.28 3.88
N THR A 229 14.28 3.11 4.02
CA THR A 229 14.37 4.46 3.43
C THR A 229 13.55 5.53 4.15
N MET A 230 12.52 5.15 4.93
CA MET A 230 11.75 6.17 5.62
C MET A 230 12.64 7.02 6.53
N ASP A 231 13.52 6.40 7.30
CA ASP A 231 14.48 7.10 8.17
C ASP A 231 15.44 8.01 7.37
N ASP A 232 15.93 7.53 6.24
CA ASP A 232 16.88 8.27 5.39
C ASP A 232 16.20 9.47 4.71
N LEU A 233 14.97 9.30 4.26
CA LEU A 233 14.16 10.37 3.67
C LEU A 233 13.57 11.30 4.73
N THR A 234 13.11 10.75 5.87
CA THR A 234 12.49 11.56 6.92
C THR A 234 13.49 12.29 7.80
N SER A 235 14.79 11.94 7.79
CA SER A 235 15.80 12.80 8.41
C SER A 235 15.85 14.20 7.74
N GLY A 236 15.52 14.30 6.46
CA GLY A 236 15.23 15.55 5.76
C GLY A 236 13.79 16.04 5.96
N PHE A 237 12.80 15.15 5.95
CA PHE A 237 11.37 15.45 6.07
C PHE A 237 10.82 15.12 7.48
N ASN A 238 11.47 15.61 8.53
CA ASN A 238 11.16 15.34 9.94
C ASN A 238 9.84 15.97 10.45
N ILE A 239 9.03 16.53 9.58
CA ILE A 239 7.71 17.10 9.88
C ILE A 239 6.55 16.11 9.66
N GLY A 240 6.83 14.99 8.98
CA GLY A 240 5.83 13.95 8.72
C GLY A 240 5.57 13.05 9.92
N THR A 241 4.35 12.57 10.04
CA THR A 241 3.95 11.58 11.04
C THR A 241 3.58 10.26 10.37
N ASN A 242 4.17 9.16 10.86
CA ASN A 242 3.86 7.82 10.40
C ASN A 242 2.66 7.25 11.17
N TYR A 243 1.53 7.12 10.49
CA TYR A 243 0.27 6.60 11.05
C TYR A 243 0.08 5.09 10.83
N THR A 244 1.10 4.41 10.31
CA THR A 244 1.02 2.97 9.98
C THR A 244 0.59 2.10 11.15
N LEU A 245 1.06 2.38 12.36
CA LEU A 245 0.78 1.60 13.56
C LEU A 245 -0.26 2.27 14.48
N ASN A 246 -0.89 3.34 14.03
CA ASN A 246 -1.89 4.05 14.80
C ASN A 246 -3.21 3.27 14.81
N TYR A 247 -3.84 3.19 15.97
CA TYR A 247 -5.12 2.49 16.18
C TYR A 247 -6.23 3.03 15.29
N ASP A 248 -6.37 4.36 15.17
CA ASP A 248 -7.44 5.02 14.43
C ASP A 248 -7.42 4.66 12.93
N PHE A 249 -6.27 4.27 12.40
CA PHE A 249 -6.09 3.89 10.99
C PHE A 249 -5.92 2.37 10.77
N ASN A 250 -6.20 1.55 11.79
CA ASN A 250 -6.07 0.08 11.65
C ASN A 250 -6.95 -0.48 10.54
N GLU A 251 -8.17 0.04 10.38
CA GLU A 251 -9.18 -0.44 9.44
C GLU A 251 -9.33 0.44 8.18
N MET A 252 -8.44 1.42 7.96
CA MET A 252 -8.54 2.36 6.83
C MET A 252 -8.45 1.65 5.47
N VAL A 253 -7.71 0.56 5.38
CA VAL A 253 -7.61 -0.30 4.19
C VAL A 253 -7.75 -1.77 4.58
N GLY A 254 -8.08 -2.63 3.60
CA GLY A 254 -8.52 -3.98 3.87
C GLY A 254 -10.01 -4.02 4.23
N PHE A 255 -10.52 -5.21 4.54
CA PHE A 255 -11.92 -5.37 4.95
C PHE A 255 -12.00 -5.96 6.35
N THR A 256 -12.94 -5.47 7.14
CA THR A 256 -13.35 -6.11 8.40
C THR A 256 -14.22 -7.32 8.09
N GLU A 257 -14.41 -8.24 9.04
CA GLU A 257 -15.30 -9.38 8.87
C GLU A 257 -16.73 -8.93 8.55
N GLN A 258 -17.22 -7.86 9.19
CA GLN A 258 -18.56 -7.34 8.91
C GLN A 258 -18.72 -6.84 7.47
N GLU A 259 -17.73 -6.12 6.96
CA GLU A 259 -17.74 -5.65 5.56
C GLU A 259 -17.71 -6.81 4.56
N VAL A 260 -16.99 -7.91 4.88
CA VAL A 260 -17.01 -9.14 4.07
C VAL A 260 -18.38 -9.83 4.14
N ARG A 261 -18.99 -9.92 5.31
CA ARG A 261 -20.34 -10.47 5.50
C ARG A 261 -21.38 -9.68 4.71
N ASP A 262 -21.33 -8.35 4.76
CA ASP A 262 -22.26 -7.49 4.03
C ASP A 262 -22.12 -7.67 2.51
N MET A 263 -20.89 -7.79 2.02
CA MET A 263 -20.60 -8.06 0.61
C MET A 263 -21.12 -9.45 0.19
N LEU A 264 -20.85 -10.49 0.95
CA LEU A 264 -21.32 -11.84 0.68
C LEU A 264 -22.86 -11.89 0.68
N THR A 265 -23.51 -11.29 1.68
CA THR A 265 -24.97 -11.20 1.77
C THR A 265 -25.55 -10.53 0.52
N TYR A 266 -24.98 -9.40 0.10
CA TYR A 266 -25.42 -8.71 -1.11
C TYR A 266 -25.39 -9.60 -2.35
N TYR A 267 -24.29 -10.32 -2.58
CA TYR A 267 -24.14 -11.15 -3.78
C TYR A 267 -24.90 -12.47 -3.70
N THR A 268 -24.98 -13.11 -2.54
CA THR A 268 -25.75 -14.34 -2.35
C THR A 268 -27.24 -14.09 -2.56
N ASP A 269 -27.79 -13.01 -1.98
CA ASP A 269 -29.19 -12.67 -2.12
C ASP A 269 -29.51 -12.24 -3.55
N PHE A 270 -28.72 -11.34 -4.14
CA PHE A 270 -28.98 -10.84 -5.47
C PHE A 270 -28.88 -11.91 -6.55
N CYS A 271 -27.90 -12.81 -6.45
CA CYS A 271 -27.65 -13.86 -7.42
C CYS A 271 -28.32 -15.19 -7.08
N ASN A 272 -29.08 -15.26 -5.97
CA ASN A 272 -29.76 -16.45 -5.47
C ASN A 272 -28.79 -17.64 -5.28
N LEU A 273 -27.69 -17.40 -4.53
CA LEU A 273 -26.61 -18.37 -4.29
C LEU A 273 -26.70 -18.86 -2.82
N HIS A 274 -27.46 -19.91 -2.57
CA HIS A 274 -27.78 -20.40 -1.22
C HIS A 274 -27.22 -21.79 -0.92
N ASP A 275 -26.20 -22.25 -1.65
CA ASP A 275 -25.52 -23.53 -1.40
C ASP A 275 -24.73 -23.49 -0.07
N TYR A 276 -24.32 -22.31 0.38
CA TYR A 276 -23.63 -22.07 1.64
C TYR A 276 -24.29 -20.91 2.39
N THR A 277 -24.30 -20.99 3.71
CA THR A 277 -24.62 -19.85 4.59
C THR A 277 -23.49 -18.83 4.61
N ILE A 278 -23.75 -17.60 5.03
CA ILE A 278 -22.71 -16.57 5.19
C ILE A 278 -21.65 -17.02 6.19
N ASP A 279 -22.04 -17.70 7.28
CA ASP A 279 -21.11 -18.22 8.29
C ASP A 279 -20.18 -19.27 7.71
N GLU A 280 -20.68 -20.22 6.93
CA GLU A 280 -19.85 -21.21 6.24
C GLU A 280 -18.88 -20.56 5.25
N LEU A 281 -19.31 -19.53 4.50
CA LEU A 281 -18.42 -18.81 3.59
C LEU A 281 -17.31 -18.06 4.36
N ILE A 282 -17.63 -17.45 5.49
CA ILE A 282 -16.64 -16.81 6.36
C ILE A 282 -15.65 -17.84 6.93
N GLU A 283 -16.14 -18.99 7.42
CA GLU A 283 -15.26 -20.08 7.91
C GLU A 283 -14.31 -20.59 6.83
N ILE A 284 -14.77 -20.68 5.58
CA ILE A 284 -13.92 -21.06 4.44
C ILE A 284 -12.88 -19.99 4.11
N MET A 285 -13.25 -18.71 4.15
CA MET A 285 -12.39 -17.60 3.73
C MET A 285 -11.37 -17.19 4.79
N LYS A 286 -11.77 -17.24 6.07
CA LYS A 286 -10.99 -16.71 7.21
C LYS A 286 -9.57 -17.27 7.29
N PRO A 287 -9.33 -18.59 7.21
CA PRO A 287 -7.98 -19.16 7.24
C PRO A 287 -7.07 -18.65 6.12
N TRP A 288 -7.65 -18.24 4.99
CA TRP A 288 -6.91 -17.85 3.79
C TRP A 288 -6.62 -16.34 3.68
N TYR A 289 -7.53 -15.47 4.16
CA TYR A 289 -7.48 -14.04 3.82
C TYR A 289 -7.48 -13.09 5.00
N ASP A 290 -7.83 -13.56 6.20
CA ASP A 290 -7.95 -12.78 7.42
C ASP A 290 -6.66 -12.76 8.25
N ASN A 291 -6.82 -12.35 9.50
CA ASN A 291 -5.89 -12.33 10.62
C ASN A 291 -4.82 -11.23 10.59
N TYR A 292 -4.93 -10.23 9.71
CA TYR A 292 -4.01 -9.10 9.76
C TYR A 292 -4.41 -8.11 10.87
N CYS A 293 -3.49 -7.82 11.77
CA CYS A 293 -3.61 -6.78 12.80
C CYS A 293 -2.51 -5.74 12.58
N PHE A 294 -2.90 -4.49 12.33
CA PHE A 294 -1.96 -3.43 11.95
C PHE A 294 -1.61 -2.47 13.08
N ALA A 295 -2.35 -2.49 14.18
CA ALA A 295 -2.04 -1.71 15.35
C ALA A 295 -1.99 -2.61 16.58
N LYS A 296 -0.96 -2.46 17.41
CA LYS A 296 -0.82 -3.27 18.63
C LYS A 296 -2.02 -3.09 19.59
N ALA A 297 -2.58 -1.89 19.62
CA ALA A 297 -3.76 -1.59 20.44
C ALA A 297 -5.05 -2.24 19.91
N ALA A 298 -5.13 -2.56 18.60
CA ALA A 298 -6.28 -3.22 17.98
C ALA A 298 -6.26 -4.76 18.13
N TYR A 299 -5.19 -5.33 18.70
CA TYR A 299 -5.11 -6.78 18.87
C TYR A 299 -6.20 -7.31 19.82
N GLY A 300 -6.95 -8.30 19.33
CA GLY A 300 -8.07 -8.90 20.04
C GLY A 300 -9.41 -8.18 19.84
N GLU A 301 -9.44 -7.05 19.15
CA GLU A 301 -10.67 -6.31 18.82
C GLU A 301 -11.12 -6.62 17.39
N THR A 302 -10.23 -6.43 16.41
CA THR A 302 -10.54 -6.63 15.00
C THR A 302 -9.34 -7.15 14.23
N THR A 303 -9.60 -7.98 13.22
CA THR A 303 -8.64 -8.42 12.22
C THR A 303 -9.09 -7.98 10.84
N MET A 304 -8.13 -7.85 9.93
CA MET A 304 -8.36 -7.34 8.58
C MET A 304 -8.15 -8.42 7.54
N TYR A 305 -9.11 -8.54 6.64
CA TYR A 305 -9.00 -9.35 5.44
C TYR A 305 -8.21 -8.60 4.35
N ASN A 306 -7.41 -9.32 3.60
CA ASN A 306 -6.82 -8.78 2.37
C ASN A 306 -7.93 -8.52 1.33
N SER A 307 -8.21 -7.25 1.03
CA SER A 307 -9.35 -6.84 0.20
C SER A 307 -9.30 -7.43 -1.21
N ASN A 308 -8.12 -7.52 -1.83
CA ASN A 308 -7.99 -8.08 -3.18
C ASN A 308 -8.32 -9.59 -3.21
N MET A 309 -7.94 -10.31 -2.15
CA MET A 309 -8.22 -11.75 -2.06
C MET A 309 -9.70 -12.02 -1.82
N VAL A 310 -10.34 -11.21 -0.99
CA VAL A 310 -11.80 -11.27 -0.81
C VAL A 310 -12.52 -11.02 -2.14
N LEU A 311 -12.13 -9.96 -2.86
CA LEU A 311 -12.72 -9.65 -4.17
C LEU A 311 -12.47 -10.77 -5.20
N TYR A 312 -11.29 -11.38 -5.20
CA TYR A 312 -10.99 -12.57 -6.01
C TYR A 312 -11.93 -13.73 -5.69
N PHE A 313 -12.11 -14.04 -4.40
CA PHE A 313 -13.02 -15.11 -3.98
C PHE A 313 -14.45 -14.83 -4.43
N VAL A 314 -14.97 -13.63 -4.12
CA VAL A 314 -16.35 -13.25 -4.43
C VAL A 314 -16.61 -13.24 -5.95
N ASP A 315 -15.68 -12.73 -6.77
CA ASP A 315 -15.79 -12.75 -8.23
C ASP A 315 -15.88 -14.19 -8.77
N ASN A 316 -15.01 -15.08 -8.29
CA ASN A 316 -15.04 -16.49 -8.67
C ASN A 316 -16.31 -17.20 -8.19
N TYR A 317 -16.72 -16.96 -6.94
CA TYR A 317 -17.91 -17.56 -6.34
C TYR A 317 -19.18 -17.20 -7.12
N VAL A 318 -19.34 -15.91 -7.46
CA VAL A 318 -20.48 -15.42 -8.25
C VAL A 318 -20.44 -15.99 -9.68
N ARG A 319 -19.30 -15.91 -10.38
CA ARG A 319 -19.15 -16.43 -11.76
C ARG A 319 -19.39 -17.95 -11.83
N ARG A 320 -19.05 -18.68 -10.78
CA ARG A 320 -19.23 -20.13 -10.69
C ARG A 320 -20.57 -20.53 -10.07
N LYS A 321 -21.52 -19.58 -9.98
CA LYS A 321 -22.88 -19.81 -9.48
C LYS A 321 -22.92 -20.47 -8.10
N GLY A 322 -22.16 -19.92 -7.14
CA GLY A 322 -22.13 -20.37 -5.75
C GLY A 322 -21.14 -21.51 -5.45
N LYS A 323 -20.27 -21.88 -6.39
CA LYS A 323 -19.23 -22.89 -6.12
C LYS A 323 -17.95 -22.25 -5.62
N ILE A 324 -17.38 -22.81 -4.57
CA ILE A 324 -16.09 -22.40 -4.00
C ILE A 324 -14.99 -22.45 -5.08
N PRO A 325 -14.07 -21.44 -5.15
CA PRO A 325 -12.92 -21.48 -6.05
C PRO A 325 -12.05 -22.73 -5.83
N TYR A 326 -11.53 -23.31 -6.91
CA TYR A 326 -10.56 -24.43 -6.78
C TYR A 326 -9.25 -23.97 -6.12
N ASN A 327 -8.77 -22.81 -6.53
CA ASN A 327 -7.59 -22.18 -5.96
C ASN A 327 -8.04 -21.03 -5.09
N MET A 328 -7.72 -21.09 -3.82
CA MET A 328 -7.97 -19.97 -2.89
C MET A 328 -6.95 -18.83 -3.09
N VAL A 329 -5.86 -19.09 -3.81
CA VAL A 329 -4.78 -18.13 -4.06
C VAL A 329 -4.72 -17.78 -5.54
N GLU A 330 -4.74 -16.48 -5.83
CA GLU A 330 -4.53 -15.96 -7.18
C GLU A 330 -3.07 -16.15 -7.62
N ASP A 331 -2.83 -16.59 -8.87
CA ASP A 331 -1.48 -16.86 -9.38
C ASP A 331 -0.56 -15.62 -9.36
N ASN A 332 -1.11 -14.42 -9.54
CA ASN A 332 -0.34 -13.17 -9.51
C ASN A 332 0.22 -12.81 -8.12
N ILE A 333 -0.33 -13.36 -7.03
CA ILE A 333 0.21 -13.16 -5.68
C ILE A 333 1.57 -13.80 -5.53
N ARG A 334 1.82 -14.88 -6.24
CA ARG A 334 3.11 -15.59 -6.26
C ARG A 334 4.27 -14.74 -6.79
N VAL A 335 3.99 -13.74 -7.63
CA VAL A 335 5.02 -12.86 -8.25
C VAL A 335 5.51 -11.78 -7.30
N ASP A 336 4.65 -11.25 -6.43
CA ASP A 336 5.02 -10.21 -5.45
C ASP A 336 6.08 -10.67 -4.43
N TYR A 337 6.18 -11.99 -4.29
CA TYR A 337 7.07 -12.65 -3.36
C TYR A 337 8.56 -12.59 -3.74
N ASN A 338 8.87 -12.46 -5.02
CA ASN A 338 10.25 -12.45 -5.50
C ASN A 338 11.08 -11.30 -4.89
N LYS A 339 10.46 -10.16 -4.58
CA LYS A 339 11.16 -9.03 -3.96
C LYS A 339 11.59 -9.33 -2.51
N LEU A 340 10.69 -9.92 -1.71
CA LEU A 340 11.04 -10.35 -0.36
C LEU A 340 12.11 -11.45 -0.38
N ARG A 341 12.01 -12.40 -1.32
CA ARG A 341 13.02 -13.44 -1.54
C ARG A 341 14.41 -12.84 -1.80
N MET A 342 14.49 -11.78 -2.58
CA MET A 342 15.77 -11.09 -2.87
C MET A 342 16.32 -10.41 -1.61
N LEU A 343 15.48 -9.75 -0.82
CA LEU A 343 15.89 -9.11 0.43
C LEU A 343 16.35 -10.15 1.47
N ILE A 344 15.65 -11.27 1.60
CA ILE A 344 16.00 -12.36 2.52
C ILE A 344 17.27 -13.10 2.06
N ARG A 345 17.55 -13.21 0.75
CA ARG A 345 18.82 -13.76 0.26
C ARG A 345 20.03 -12.93 0.72
N ARG A 346 19.89 -11.61 0.79
CA ARG A 346 20.93 -10.73 1.35
C ARG A 346 21.13 -10.96 2.85
N ASP A 347 20.08 -11.24 3.60
CA ASP A 347 20.17 -11.57 5.02
C ASP A 347 21.07 -12.79 5.28
N LYS A 348 21.14 -13.75 4.34
CA LYS A 348 22.09 -14.87 4.42
C LYS A 348 23.57 -14.46 4.27
N GLU A 349 23.84 -13.37 3.57
CA GLU A 349 25.21 -12.82 3.49
C GLU A 349 25.62 -12.15 4.79
N PHE A 350 24.65 -11.61 5.56
CA PHE A 350 24.83 -11.12 6.94
C PHE A 350 24.77 -12.24 7.99
N ALA A 351 24.50 -13.46 7.57
CA ALA A 351 24.59 -14.81 8.09
C ALA A 351 24.77 -15.01 9.61
N HIS A 352 23.84 -14.50 10.39
CA HIS A 352 23.64 -15.11 11.71
C HIS A 352 22.23 -15.72 11.88
N ASP A 353 21.27 -15.48 11.00
CA ASP A 353 19.90 -15.85 11.28
C ASP A 353 19.07 -16.39 10.11
N ALA A 354 19.45 -17.54 9.55
CA ALA A 354 18.45 -18.53 9.13
C ALA A 354 17.42 -18.78 10.26
N SER A 355 17.69 -18.23 11.45
CA SER A 355 16.99 -18.42 12.69
C SER A 355 15.59 -17.80 12.71
N VAL A 356 15.35 -16.58 12.15
CA VAL A 356 14.06 -15.89 12.32
C VAL A 356 12.93 -16.61 11.59
N ILE A 357 13.10 -16.92 10.30
CA ILE A 357 12.08 -17.64 9.55
C ILE A 357 11.98 -19.08 10.03
N GLN A 358 13.10 -19.71 10.35
CA GLN A 358 13.10 -21.08 10.87
C GLN A 358 12.44 -21.16 12.26
N THR A 359 12.68 -20.18 13.14
CA THR A 359 11.97 -20.06 14.41
C THR A 359 10.49 -19.85 14.20
N LEU A 360 10.09 -18.96 13.26
CA LEU A 360 8.70 -18.73 12.94
C LEU A 360 7.98 -20.01 12.48
N VAL A 361 8.65 -20.84 11.70
CA VAL A 361 8.08 -22.11 11.21
C VAL A 361 8.05 -23.20 12.30
N ASN A 362 9.14 -23.32 13.09
CA ASN A 362 9.26 -24.37 14.11
C ASN A 362 8.40 -24.08 15.33
N ASP A 363 8.43 -22.85 15.82
CA ASP A 363 7.77 -22.44 17.08
C ASP A 363 6.38 -21.87 16.83
N GLY A 364 6.02 -21.56 15.55
CA GLY A 364 4.77 -20.93 15.16
C GLY A 364 4.71 -19.43 15.45
N TYR A 365 5.74 -18.83 16.05
CA TYR A 365 5.81 -17.39 16.33
C TYR A 365 7.26 -16.89 16.48
N ILE A 366 7.41 -15.58 16.32
CA ILE A 366 8.62 -14.84 16.66
C ILE A 366 8.27 -13.65 17.55
N THR A 367 9.27 -13.08 18.22
CA THR A 367 9.08 -11.86 19.04
C THR A 367 10.12 -10.82 18.67
N GLY A 368 9.74 -9.54 18.72
CA GLY A 368 10.63 -8.43 18.41
C GLY A 368 10.02 -7.08 18.73
N GLU A 369 10.79 -6.02 18.52
CA GLU A 369 10.30 -4.66 18.51
C GLU A 369 9.94 -4.25 17.08
N LEU A 370 8.78 -3.63 16.93
CA LEU A 370 8.35 -3.12 15.64
C LEU A 370 8.93 -1.73 15.41
N LYS A 371 9.82 -1.62 14.44
CA LYS A 371 10.44 -0.35 14.04
C LYS A 371 9.60 0.31 12.95
N THR A 372 9.42 1.62 13.02
CA THR A 372 8.64 2.41 12.07
C THR A 372 9.44 2.90 10.87
N GLY A 373 10.77 2.83 10.96
CA GLY A 373 11.73 3.16 9.92
C GLY A 373 13.12 2.69 10.34
N PHE A 374 13.96 2.37 9.39
CA PHE A 374 15.38 2.05 9.59
C PHE A 374 16.15 2.15 8.26
N PRO A 375 17.45 2.50 8.31
CA PRO A 375 18.27 2.57 7.11
C PRO A 375 18.56 1.16 6.53
N ALA A 376 18.80 1.11 5.23
CA ALA A 376 19.02 -0.14 4.51
C ALA A 376 20.20 -0.97 5.02
N GLU A 377 21.21 -0.31 5.55
CA GLU A 377 22.40 -0.96 6.11
C GLU A 377 22.08 -1.82 7.35
N ASN A 378 21.01 -1.49 8.04
CA ASN A 378 20.62 -2.14 9.29
C ASN A 378 19.54 -3.22 9.09
N ILE A 379 19.28 -3.66 7.85
CA ILE A 379 18.30 -4.73 7.57
C ILE A 379 18.66 -6.04 8.27
N GLY A 380 19.96 -6.33 8.47
CA GLY A 380 20.45 -7.52 9.19
C GLY A 380 20.21 -7.51 10.70
N ASP A 381 19.75 -6.40 11.30
CA ASP A 381 19.32 -6.38 12.69
C ASP A 381 18.02 -7.20 12.85
N PRO A 382 17.94 -8.13 13.84
CA PRO A 382 16.78 -9.00 14.00
C PRO A 382 15.43 -8.26 14.14
N ASP A 383 15.37 -7.15 14.87
CA ASP A 383 14.14 -6.38 15.04
C ASP A 383 13.76 -5.65 13.73
N ASN A 384 14.74 -5.19 12.95
CA ASN A 384 14.51 -4.58 11.64
C ASN A 384 14.00 -5.62 10.64
N PHE A 385 14.58 -6.84 10.66
CA PHE A 385 14.13 -7.93 9.80
C PHE A 385 12.71 -8.38 10.15
N VAL A 386 12.38 -8.55 11.43
CA VAL A 386 11.01 -8.83 11.89
C VAL A 386 10.05 -7.72 11.45
N SER A 387 10.46 -6.46 11.57
CA SER A 387 9.67 -5.32 11.09
C SER A 387 9.45 -5.39 9.58
N LEU A 388 10.47 -5.74 8.80
CA LEU A 388 10.34 -5.92 7.36
C LEU A 388 9.33 -7.02 7.01
N LEU A 389 9.41 -8.19 7.67
CA LEU A 389 8.43 -9.26 7.50
C LEU A 389 7.00 -8.79 7.79
N TYR A 390 6.82 -7.98 8.84
CA TYR A 390 5.52 -7.41 9.19
C TYR A 390 5.00 -6.45 8.10
N TYR A 391 5.80 -5.50 7.64
CA TYR A 391 5.38 -4.53 6.62
C TYR A 391 5.11 -5.17 5.26
N PHE A 392 5.79 -6.28 4.94
CA PHE A 392 5.47 -7.07 3.75
C PHE A 392 4.25 -7.99 3.95
N GLY A 393 3.68 -8.03 5.16
CA GLY A 393 2.51 -8.86 5.47
C GLY A 393 2.81 -10.35 5.63
N MET A 394 4.08 -10.72 5.87
CA MET A 394 4.51 -12.10 6.12
C MET A 394 4.21 -12.53 7.54
N VAL A 395 4.19 -11.60 8.46
CA VAL A 395 3.75 -11.82 9.84
C VAL A 395 2.76 -10.74 10.26
N THR A 396 1.97 -11.03 11.28
CA THR A 396 1.00 -10.14 11.89
C THR A 396 1.18 -10.09 13.39
N ILE A 397 0.70 -9.01 14.02
CA ILE A 397 0.69 -8.85 15.47
C ILE A 397 -0.25 -9.89 16.09
N ALA A 398 0.25 -10.67 17.06
CA ALA A 398 -0.48 -11.70 17.81
C ALA A 398 -0.30 -11.55 19.32
N GLY A 399 -0.28 -10.31 19.79
CA GLY A 399 -0.19 -9.98 21.21
C GLY A 399 1.22 -9.69 21.68
N THR A 400 1.49 -10.03 22.95
CA THR A 400 2.77 -9.76 23.64
C THR A 400 3.29 -11.04 24.31
N TYR A 401 4.58 -11.26 24.24
CA TYR A 401 5.24 -12.32 24.98
C TYR A 401 6.52 -11.78 25.65
N LYS A 402 6.63 -11.91 26.97
CA LYS A 402 7.74 -11.41 27.78
C LYS A 402 8.09 -9.94 27.50
N GLY A 403 7.07 -9.09 27.33
CA GLY A 403 7.23 -7.65 27.08
C GLY A 403 7.53 -7.24 25.62
N LYS A 404 7.82 -8.20 24.73
CA LYS A 404 8.02 -7.95 23.30
C LYS A 404 6.74 -8.24 22.52
N THR A 405 6.59 -7.61 21.36
CA THR A 405 5.48 -7.93 20.44
C THR A 405 5.67 -9.34 19.88
N LYS A 406 4.60 -10.14 19.95
CA LYS A 406 4.55 -11.48 19.35
C LYS A 406 3.99 -11.38 17.94
N PHE A 407 4.63 -12.08 17.01
CA PHE A 407 4.21 -12.16 15.62
C PHE A 407 4.00 -13.60 15.20
N VAL A 408 2.99 -13.81 14.36
CA VAL A 408 2.64 -15.12 13.77
C VAL A 408 2.41 -14.98 12.26
N ILE A 409 2.41 -16.07 11.52
CA ILE A 409 1.96 -16.10 10.13
C ILE A 409 0.45 -15.81 10.11
N PRO A 410 -0.03 -14.82 9.33
CA PRO A 410 -1.43 -14.41 9.40
C PRO A 410 -2.40 -15.48 8.87
N ASN A 411 -2.07 -16.16 7.77
CA ASN A 411 -2.99 -17.04 7.07
C ASN A 411 -2.29 -18.03 6.13
N GLU A 412 -3.08 -18.92 5.53
CA GLU A 412 -2.59 -19.98 4.64
C GLU A 412 -1.93 -19.45 3.36
N VAL A 413 -2.40 -18.32 2.82
CA VAL A 413 -1.74 -17.68 1.65
C VAL A 413 -0.29 -17.36 1.96
N VAL A 414 -0.03 -16.74 3.09
CA VAL A 414 1.33 -16.38 3.53
C VAL A 414 2.11 -17.62 3.93
N ARG A 415 1.47 -18.58 4.59
CA ARG A 415 2.11 -19.85 4.97
C ARG A 415 2.66 -20.59 3.75
N GLU A 416 1.84 -20.78 2.70
CA GLU A 416 2.30 -21.39 1.45
C GLU A 416 3.50 -20.62 0.83
N GLN A 417 3.50 -19.30 0.93
CA GLN A 417 4.59 -18.49 0.40
C GLN A 417 5.90 -18.72 1.17
N ILE A 418 5.86 -18.73 2.50
CA ILE A 418 7.03 -18.98 3.35
C ILE A 418 7.60 -20.37 3.07
N PHE A 419 6.74 -21.40 2.99
CA PHE A 419 7.19 -22.77 2.69
C PHE A 419 7.83 -22.90 1.30
N ARG A 420 7.27 -22.25 0.28
CA ARG A 420 7.90 -22.22 -1.05
C ARG A 420 9.28 -21.57 -1.00
N TYR A 421 9.42 -20.49 -0.25
CA TYR A 421 10.70 -19.83 -0.04
C TYR A 421 11.73 -20.79 0.59
N LEU A 422 11.34 -21.51 1.65
CA LEU A 422 12.22 -22.49 2.30
C LEU A 422 12.63 -23.60 1.34
N LEU A 423 11.68 -24.15 0.58
CA LEU A 423 11.95 -25.18 -0.42
C LEU A 423 12.93 -24.69 -1.51
N ASP A 424 12.77 -23.48 -2.01
CA ASP A 424 13.68 -22.90 -3.00
C ASP A 424 15.08 -22.68 -2.41
N THR A 425 15.16 -22.32 -1.14
CA THR A 425 16.42 -22.16 -0.40
C THR A 425 17.16 -23.50 -0.23
N TYR A 426 16.43 -24.59 0.05
CA TYR A 426 17.02 -25.93 0.15
C TYR A 426 17.52 -26.44 -1.21
N LYS A 427 16.85 -26.12 -2.30
CA LYS A 427 17.31 -26.46 -3.67
C LYS A 427 18.65 -25.81 -4.03
N GLU A 428 18.86 -24.59 -3.61
CA GLU A 428 20.11 -23.86 -3.87
C GLU A 428 21.31 -24.41 -3.09
N ASN A 429 21.05 -25.25 -2.05
CA ASN A 429 22.06 -25.92 -1.25
C ASN A 429 22.27 -27.40 -1.63
N ASP A 430 22.05 -27.79 -2.90
CA ASP A 430 22.24 -29.14 -3.44
C ASP A 430 21.35 -30.25 -2.85
N LEU A 431 20.30 -29.89 -2.10
CA LEU A 431 19.29 -30.85 -1.68
C LEU A 431 18.23 -31.00 -2.79
N THR A 432 18.39 -32.03 -3.62
CA THR A 432 17.43 -32.37 -4.68
C THR A 432 16.28 -33.17 -4.12
N PHE A 433 15.09 -32.56 -4.04
CA PHE A 433 13.83 -33.27 -3.83
C PHE A 433 13.11 -33.47 -5.16
N GLU A 434 12.51 -34.62 -5.39
CA GLU A 434 11.63 -34.80 -6.55
C GLU A 434 10.37 -33.92 -6.44
N ASN A 435 9.79 -33.54 -7.58
CA ASN A 435 8.64 -32.59 -7.58
C ASN A 435 7.43 -33.08 -6.79
N TYR A 436 7.25 -34.40 -6.69
CA TYR A 436 6.19 -35.01 -5.89
C TYR A 436 6.43 -34.87 -4.39
N GLU A 437 7.67 -35.11 -3.93
CA GLU A 437 8.06 -34.96 -2.53
C GLU A 437 7.97 -33.53 -2.05
N LYS A 438 8.20 -32.55 -2.94
CA LYS A 438 8.05 -31.10 -2.67
C LYS A 438 6.59 -30.71 -2.45
N SER A 439 5.67 -31.26 -3.26
CA SER A 439 4.23 -31.03 -3.12
C SER A 439 3.69 -31.68 -1.86
N ASP A 440 4.12 -32.92 -1.56
CA ASP A 440 3.73 -33.66 -0.37
C ASP A 440 4.31 -33.04 0.92
N LEU A 441 5.56 -32.59 0.89
CA LEU A 441 6.18 -31.91 2.01
C LEU A 441 5.51 -30.55 2.27
N ALA A 442 5.23 -29.77 1.23
CA ALA A 442 4.50 -28.51 1.34
C ALA A 442 3.08 -28.73 1.91
N SER A 443 2.38 -29.78 1.46
CA SER A 443 1.08 -30.15 2.00
C SER A 443 1.14 -30.60 3.46
N LYS A 444 2.14 -31.41 3.84
CA LYS A 444 2.32 -31.90 5.21
C LYS A 444 2.80 -30.84 6.19
N LEU A 445 3.52 -29.83 5.71
CA LEU A 445 3.97 -28.69 6.52
C LEU A 445 2.90 -27.59 6.61
N ALA A 446 1.86 -27.63 5.75
CA ALA A 446 0.73 -26.71 5.80
C ALA A 446 -0.40 -27.18 6.76
N TYR A 447 -0.33 -28.41 7.26
CA TYR A 447 -1.25 -29.02 8.24
C TYR A 447 -0.46 -29.33 9.52
#